data_961c2138aa31a2e624e16a788712b8a5
#
_entry.id   961c2138aa31a2e624e16a788712b8a5
#
_cell.length_a   1.000
_cell.length_b   1.000
_cell.length_c   1.000
_cell.angle_alpha   90.00
_cell.angle_beta   90.00
_cell.angle_gamma   90.00
#
_symmetry.space_group_name_H-M   'P 1'
#
loop_
_entity.id
_entity.type
_entity.pdbx_description
1 polymer ?
#
loop_
_entity_poly.entity_id
_entity_poly.type
_entity_poly.pdbx_seq_one_letter_code
_entity_poly.pdbx_strand_id
1 'polypeptide(L)'
;MPLGPWRKKNKSTKDHLVDNEEVGGGHHAGAAGSLLAAGGNKSAANGAAGLPPPPANLRPKLVFHTQLAHGSPTGRIEGFSNVKELYAKIADAFNISPPEILFCTLNTHKIDMDKLLGGQIGLEDFIFAHVRGLKKEVEVFKSEDALGLTITDNGAGFAFIKRIKEDSVVDKVKVICVGDHIERINGRNIVGTRHYEVARMLKELPRKETFTLKLVEPMKAFEMLEPRSKGAKPSTDNKIGNGKATLRLRSKGPATVEDEPTEFEEKAVKKVDDLLESYMGIRDTELAATMVEVGRDKKNPDEFAMALDETLGDFAFPDEFVFDVWGAIGDAKQGRF
;
A
#
# COMPACT_ATOMS: atom_id res chain seq x y z
N MET A 1 10.31 -40.02 8.19
CA MET A 1 9.83 -40.16 6.82
C MET A 1 10.34 -38.97 6.00
N PRO A 2 11.11 -39.13 4.92
CA PRO A 2 11.69 -38.01 4.20
C PRO A 2 10.68 -37.43 3.24
N LEU A 3 10.54 -36.10 3.26
CA LEU A 3 9.72 -35.30 2.34
C LEU A 3 10.39 -35.27 0.97
N GLY A 4 9.64 -35.62 -0.08
CA GLY A 4 10.10 -35.69 -1.45
C GLY A 4 10.27 -34.30 -2.12
N PRO A 5 10.98 -34.24 -3.24
CA PRO A 5 11.43 -32.98 -3.86
C PRO A 5 10.33 -32.30 -4.67
N TRP A 6 10.30 -30.99 -4.58
CA TRP A 6 9.43 -30.06 -5.31
C TRP A 6 9.63 -30.18 -6.84
N ARG A 7 8.54 -30.43 -7.57
CA ARG A 7 8.50 -30.41 -9.04
C ARG A 7 8.35 -28.99 -9.55
N LYS A 8 9.37 -28.51 -10.25
CA LYS A 8 9.30 -27.30 -11.09
C LYS A 8 8.40 -27.58 -12.31
N LYS A 9 7.33 -26.81 -12.47
CA LYS A 9 6.56 -26.75 -13.71
C LYS A 9 7.27 -25.81 -14.70
N ASN A 10 7.85 -26.35 -15.73
CA ASN A 10 8.31 -25.61 -16.91
C ASN A 10 7.09 -25.17 -17.72
N LYS A 11 6.90 -23.86 -17.88
CA LYS A 11 6.03 -23.32 -18.94
C LYS A 11 6.87 -23.09 -20.19
N SER A 12 6.54 -23.85 -21.25
CA SER A 12 7.12 -23.68 -22.57
C SER A 12 6.54 -22.41 -23.22
N THR A 13 7.46 -21.59 -23.69
CA THR A 13 7.25 -20.50 -24.66
C THR A 13 6.72 -21.05 -25.97
N LYS A 14 5.67 -20.46 -26.50
CA LYS A 14 5.36 -20.51 -27.93
C LYS A 14 5.30 -19.07 -28.44
N ASP A 15 6.34 -18.77 -29.24
CA ASP A 15 6.38 -17.63 -30.13
C ASP A 15 5.32 -17.77 -31.21
N HIS A 16 4.59 -16.72 -31.48
CA HIS A 16 4.02 -16.45 -32.78
C HIS A 16 4.10 -14.95 -33.08
N LEU A 17 5.09 -14.64 -33.89
CA LEU A 17 5.14 -13.45 -34.75
C LEU A 17 4.07 -13.58 -35.84
N VAL A 18 3.31 -12.53 -36.08
CA VAL A 18 2.79 -12.19 -37.41
C VAL A 18 2.73 -10.67 -37.54
N ASP A 19 3.34 -10.25 -38.65
CA ASP A 19 3.55 -8.90 -39.11
C ASP A 19 2.28 -8.12 -39.50
N ASN A 20 2.47 -6.84 -39.46
CA ASN A 20 1.97 -5.70 -40.19
C ASN A 20 1.18 -5.95 -41.49
N GLU A 21 0.14 -5.15 -41.75
CA GLU A 21 0.10 -4.23 -42.91
C GLU A 21 -1.01 -3.19 -42.77
N GLU A 22 -0.63 -1.94 -43.05
CA GLU A 22 -1.48 -0.78 -43.32
C GLU A 22 -2.28 -0.93 -44.60
N VAL A 23 -3.31 -0.10 -44.72
CA VAL A 23 -3.82 0.71 -45.84
C VAL A 23 -5.34 0.93 -45.57
N GLY A 24 -5.90 2.07 -45.36
CA GLY A 24 -5.94 3.23 -46.23
C GLY A 24 -7.35 3.49 -46.69
N GLY A 25 -7.93 4.62 -46.29
CA GLY A 25 -8.76 5.42 -47.20
C GLY A 25 -10.29 5.22 -47.24
N GLY A 26 -11.02 6.30 -47.05
CA GLY A 26 -12.15 6.55 -47.90
C GLY A 26 -13.48 6.98 -47.23
N HIS A 27 -13.71 8.25 -47.28
CA HIS A 27 -14.95 9.06 -47.26
C HIS A 27 -16.29 8.43 -47.62
N HIS A 28 -17.38 8.84 -46.99
CA HIS A 28 -18.53 9.68 -47.44
C HIS A 28 -19.78 9.40 -46.58
N ALA A 29 -20.34 10.36 -45.95
CA ALA A 29 -21.49 11.27 -46.18
C ALA A 29 -22.83 10.61 -46.61
N GLY A 30 -23.88 11.04 -45.92
CA GLY A 30 -25.30 11.00 -46.36
C GLY A 30 -26.22 10.43 -45.30
N ALA A 31 -26.92 11.23 -44.60
CA ALA A 31 -28.10 12.01 -44.78
C ALA A 31 -29.41 11.20 -44.71
N ALA A 32 -30.22 11.63 -43.74
CA ALA A 32 -31.67 11.86 -43.79
C ALA A 32 -32.69 10.72 -43.71
N GLY A 33 -33.63 10.92 -42.80
CA GLY A 33 -35.06 10.75 -43.09
C GLY A 33 -35.74 9.72 -42.20
N SER A 34 -36.45 10.19 -41.28
CA SER A 34 -37.88 10.50 -41.24
C SER A 34 -38.82 9.44 -40.65
N LEU A 35 -39.40 9.79 -39.51
CA LEU A 35 -40.83 9.89 -39.15
C LEU A 35 -41.68 8.63 -38.87
N LEU A 36 -42.43 8.81 -37.75
CA LEU A 36 -43.78 8.34 -37.40
C LEU A 36 -43.92 6.92 -36.85
N ALA A 37 -44.69 6.63 -35.86
CA ALA A 37 -45.58 7.30 -34.91
C ALA A 37 -46.21 6.24 -34.00
N ALA A 38 -46.55 6.67 -32.82
CA ALA A 38 -47.77 6.38 -32.07
C ALA A 38 -47.96 5.04 -31.34
N GLY A 39 -48.28 5.21 -30.07
CA GLY A 39 -49.18 4.34 -29.34
C GLY A 39 -48.72 3.93 -27.94
N GLY A 40 -48.86 4.76 -26.95
CA GLY A 40 -49.73 4.74 -25.79
C GLY A 40 -49.57 3.56 -24.85
N ASN A 41 -49.09 3.72 -23.63
CA ASN A 41 -49.96 3.77 -22.47
C ASN A 41 -49.19 4.13 -21.17
N LYS A 42 -49.91 4.83 -20.33
CA LYS A 42 -49.49 5.38 -19.04
C LYS A 42 -49.24 4.32 -18.00
N SER A 43 -48.15 4.46 -17.26
CA SER A 43 -48.21 4.31 -15.80
C SER A 43 -47.12 5.18 -15.16
N ALA A 44 -47.57 6.07 -14.29
CA ALA A 44 -46.77 7.00 -13.54
C ALA A 44 -45.96 6.23 -12.48
N ALA A 45 -44.64 6.39 -12.51
CA ALA A 45 -43.79 6.19 -11.37
C ALA A 45 -42.91 7.44 -11.27
N ASN A 46 -43.15 8.24 -10.22
CA ASN A 46 -42.32 9.35 -9.82
C ASN A 46 -40.90 8.86 -9.48
N GLY A 47 -40.01 8.88 -10.46
CA GLY A 47 -38.59 8.81 -10.26
C GLY A 47 -38.03 10.22 -10.37
N ALA A 48 -37.52 10.77 -9.30
CA ALA A 48 -36.76 12.01 -9.35
C ALA A 48 -35.65 11.83 -10.40
N ALA A 49 -35.81 12.52 -11.54
CA ALA A 49 -34.77 12.62 -12.55
C ALA A 49 -33.59 13.33 -11.90
N GLY A 50 -32.57 12.55 -11.49
CA GLY A 50 -31.34 13.08 -10.98
C GLY A 50 -30.76 14.03 -12.03
N LEU A 51 -30.39 15.23 -11.60
CA LEU A 51 -29.68 16.19 -12.44
C LEU A 51 -28.49 15.47 -13.10
N PRO A 52 -28.18 15.73 -14.37
CA PRO A 52 -27.02 15.16 -15.01
C PRO A 52 -25.77 15.49 -14.19
N PRO A 53 -24.82 14.56 -14.08
CA PRO A 53 -23.60 14.80 -13.29
C PRO A 53 -22.91 16.07 -13.83
N PRO A 54 -22.38 16.91 -12.93
CA PRO A 54 -21.73 18.15 -13.32
C PRO A 54 -20.59 17.87 -14.30
N PRO A 55 -20.32 18.77 -15.26
CA PRO A 55 -19.21 18.65 -16.18
C PRO A 55 -17.90 18.37 -15.41
N ALA A 56 -16.98 17.62 -16.02
CA ALA A 56 -15.76 17.15 -15.34
C ALA A 56 -14.91 18.28 -14.72
N ASN A 57 -14.96 19.49 -15.28
CA ASN A 57 -14.29 20.68 -14.77
C ASN A 57 -14.96 21.32 -13.54
N LEU A 58 -16.21 20.97 -13.25
CA LEU A 58 -16.96 21.45 -12.08
C LEU A 58 -17.07 20.40 -10.95
N ARG A 59 -16.50 19.20 -11.16
CA ARG A 59 -16.46 18.20 -10.09
C ARG A 59 -15.44 18.64 -9.05
N PRO A 60 -15.80 18.64 -7.75
CA PRO A 60 -14.83 18.92 -6.70
C PRO A 60 -13.70 17.91 -6.78
N LYS A 61 -12.47 18.43 -6.85
CA LYS A 61 -11.27 17.61 -6.84
C LYS A 61 -10.83 17.39 -5.40
N LEU A 62 -10.45 16.15 -5.09
CA LEU A 62 -9.81 15.84 -3.81
C LEU A 62 -8.43 16.48 -3.78
N VAL A 63 -8.19 17.30 -2.77
CA VAL A 63 -6.93 18.01 -2.55
C VAL A 63 -6.38 17.60 -1.20
N PHE A 64 -5.11 17.17 -1.19
CA PHE A 64 -4.38 16.82 0.02
C PHE A 64 -3.29 17.83 0.31
N HIS A 65 -2.95 17.98 1.57
CA HIS A 65 -1.86 18.84 2.03
C HIS A 65 -0.66 17.99 2.43
N THR A 66 0.53 18.47 2.06
CA THR A 66 1.78 17.74 2.31
C THR A 66 2.89 18.68 2.75
N GLN A 67 3.82 18.15 3.53
CA GLN A 67 5.09 18.80 3.89
C GLN A 67 6.22 17.77 3.88
N LEU A 68 7.47 18.26 3.73
CA LEU A 68 8.64 17.45 4.02
C LEU A 68 8.81 17.31 5.54
N ALA A 69 9.09 16.11 6.02
CA ALA A 69 9.18 15.83 7.47
C ALA A 69 10.31 16.62 8.17
N HIS A 70 11.35 16.98 7.45
CA HIS A 70 12.46 17.82 7.94
C HIS A 70 12.19 19.34 7.83
N GLY A 71 11.01 19.72 7.36
CA GLY A 71 10.57 21.12 7.23
C GLY A 71 10.47 21.59 5.79
N SER A 72 9.32 22.15 5.44
CA SER A 72 9.06 22.84 4.17
C SER A 72 7.79 23.70 4.29
N PRO A 73 7.51 24.62 3.36
CA PRO A 73 6.15 25.15 3.19
C PRO A 73 5.15 24.03 2.91
N THR A 74 3.87 24.29 3.18
CA THR A 74 2.80 23.33 2.85
C THR A 74 2.55 23.30 1.36
N GLY A 75 2.68 22.12 0.75
CA GLY A 75 2.30 21.85 -0.62
C GLY A 75 0.86 21.37 -0.73
N ARG A 76 0.25 21.51 -1.90
CA ARG A 76 -1.07 21.00 -2.24
C ARG A 76 -0.92 20.04 -3.42
N ILE A 77 -1.51 18.87 -3.31
CA ILE A 77 -1.45 17.82 -4.32
C ILE A 77 -2.84 17.30 -4.64
N GLU A 78 -3.06 16.94 -5.88
CA GLU A 78 -4.32 16.41 -6.39
C GLU A 78 -4.09 15.50 -7.60
N GLY A 79 -5.09 14.69 -7.95
CA GLY A 79 -5.11 13.94 -9.21
C GLY A 79 -4.08 12.80 -9.26
N PHE A 80 -4.05 11.97 -8.23
CA PHE A 80 -3.29 10.72 -8.19
C PHE A 80 -4.24 9.54 -7.90
N SER A 81 -3.92 8.38 -8.40
CA SER A 81 -4.73 7.16 -8.27
C SER A 81 -3.99 6.02 -7.56
N ASN A 82 -2.67 6.12 -7.44
CA ASN A 82 -1.83 5.12 -6.79
C ASN A 82 -0.67 5.79 -6.04
N VAL A 83 0.03 5.00 -5.23
CA VAL A 83 1.13 5.49 -4.38
C VAL A 83 2.29 6.09 -5.21
N LYS A 84 2.61 5.53 -6.39
CA LYS A 84 3.68 6.05 -7.24
C LYS A 84 3.34 7.43 -7.78
N GLU A 85 2.09 7.63 -8.21
CA GLU A 85 1.60 8.93 -8.65
C GLU A 85 1.55 9.94 -7.49
N LEU A 86 1.13 9.50 -6.30
CA LEU A 86 1.17 10.30 -5.09
C LEU A 86 2.59 10.82 -4.83
N TYR A 87 3.59 9.94 -4.85
CA TYR A 87 4.99 10.33 -4.65
C TYR A 87 5.50 11.27 -5.74
N ALA A 88 5.11 11.06 -7.00
CA ALA A 88 5.42 11.98 -8.09
C ALA A 88 4.82 13.37 -7.84
N LYS A 89 3.55 13.46 -7.41
CA LYS A 89 2.90 14.74 -7.07
C LYS A 89 3.56 15.45 -5.89
N ILE A 90 3.97 14.70 -4.86
CA ILE A 90 4.73 15.27 -3.74
C ILE A 90 6.09 15.79 -4.22
N ALA A 91 6.81 14.99 -5.01
CA ALA A 91 8.10 15.36 -5.56
C ALA A 91 8.01 16.63 -6.41
N ASP A 92 7.01 16.73 -7.29
CA ASP A 92 6.74 17.91 -8.10
C ASP A 92 6.47 19.16 -7.22
N ALA A 93 5.65 18.99 -6.16
CA ALA A 93 5.30 20.10 -5.25
C ALA A 93 6.51 20.68 -4.50
N PHE A 94 7.55 19.88 -4.27
CA PHE A 94 8.77 20.30 -3.56
C PHE A 94 10.00 20.40 -4.45
N ASN A 95 9.85 20.20 -5.75
CA ASN A 95 10.94 20.22 -6.74
C ASN A 95 12.09 19.26 -6.37
N ILE A 96 11.74 18.04 -5.97
CA ILE A 96 12.67 16.93 -5.68
C ILE A 96 12.39 15.77 -6.62
N SER A 97 13.29 14.78 -6.67
CA SER A 97 13.07 13.57 -7.45
C SER A 97 12.21 12.56 -6.68
N PRO A 98 11.24 11.86 -7.29
CA PRO A 98 10.42 10.87 -6.59
C PRO A 98 11.22 9.81 -5.81
N PRO A 99 12.36 9.27 -6.29
CA PRO A 99 13.19 8.35 -5.52
C PRO A 99 13.87 8.95 -4.28
N GLU A 100 13.80 10.25 -4.08
CA GLU A 100 14.28 10.88 -2.85
C GLU A 100 13.32 10.68 -1.69
N ILE A 101 12.04 10.40 -1.96
CA ILE A 101 11.03 10.12 -0.93
C ILE A 101 11.14 8.66 -0.52
N LEU A 102 11.52 8.41 0.73
CA LEU A 102 11.60 7.04 1.29
C LEU A 102 10.23 6.50 1.63
N PHE A 103 9.45 7.25 2.39
CA PHE A 103 8.08 6.91 2.78
C PHE A 103 7.34 8.17 3.22
N CYS A 104 6.03 8.03 3.43
CA CYS A 104 5.20 9.09 3.98
C CYS A 104 4.52 8.63 5.27
N THR A 105 4.28 9.57 6.18
CA THR A 105 3.48 9.38 7.40
C THR A 105 2.27 10.31 7.39
N LEU A 106 1.21 9.89 8.05
CA LEU A 106 -0.04 10.66 8.16
C LEU A 106 -0.09 11.38 9.50
N ASN A 107 -0.39 12.67 9.45
CA ASN A 107 -0.63 13.54 10.62
C ASN A 107 0.55 13.69 11.60
N THR A 108 1.73 13.20 11.24
CA THR A 108 2.96 13.35 12.04
C THR A 108 4.19 13.49 11.17
N HIS A 109 5.10 14.38 11.54
CA HIS A 109 6.41 14.53 10.91
C HIS A 109 7.47 13.61 11.52
N LYS A 110 7.13 12.89 12.60
CA LYS A 110 8.03 11.93 13.24
C LYS A 110 8.01 10.60 12.47
N ILE A 111 9.08 9.83 12.62
CA ILE A 111 9.15 8.46 12.12
C ILE A 111 8.27 7.59 13.02
N ASP A 112 7.00 7.45 12.62
CA ASP A 112 6.00 6.66 13.32
C ASP A 112 5.44 5.62 12.33
N MET A 113 5.81 4.37 12.53
CA MET A 113 5.43 3.28 11.63
C MET A 113 3.96 2.84 11.77
N ASP A 114 3.27 3.26 12.83
CA ASP A 114 1.82 3.08 12.99
C ASP A 114 1.02 4.12 12.20
N LYS A 115 1.68 5.22 11.83
CA LYS A 115 1.15 6.30 10.98
C LYS A 115 1.71 6.27 9.55
N LEU A 116 2.34 5.17 9.17
CA LEU A 116 2.84 5.00 7.82
C LEU A 116 1.69 5.08 6.82
N LEU A 117 1.87 5.88 5.77
CA LEU A 117 0.93 5.94 4.66
C LEU A 117 0.94 4.61 3.92
N GLY A 118 -0.20 3.92 3.96
CA GLY A 118 -0.48 2.71 3.22
C GLY A 118 -1.35 2.98 2.00
N GLY A 119 -2.21 2.03 1.66
CA GLY A 119 -3.16 2.15 0.55
C GLY A 119 -4.38 3.02 0.84
N GLN A 120 -4.57 3.50 2.08
CA GLN A 120 -5.70 4.35 2.49
C GLN A 120 -5.24 5.66 3.10
N ILE A 121 -5.90 6.75 2.73
CA ILE A 121 -5.65 8.10 3.23
C ILE A 121 -6.99 8.71 3.60
N GLY A 122 -7.14 9.19 4.83
CA GLY A 122 -8.30 9.98 5.24
C GLY A 122 -8.37 11.28 4.45
N LEU A 123 -9.56 11.72 4.06
CA LEU A 123 -9.72 12.93 3.25
C LEU A 123 -9.25 14.21 3.96
N GLU A 124 -9.12 14.16 5.28
CA GLU A 124 -8.60 15.27 6.12
C GLU A 124 -7.14 15.04 6.55
N ASP A 125 -6.50 13.94 6.13
CA ASP A 125 -5.14 13.61 6.54
C ASP A 125 -4.13 14.59 5.93
N PHE A 126 -3.12 14.90 6.75
CA PHE A 126 -1.96 15.67 6.34
C PHE A 126 -0.78 14.73 6.10
N ILE A 127 -0.14 14.84 4.95
CA ILE A 127 0.90 13.92 4.49
C ILE A 127 2.27 14.53 4.79
N PHE A 128 3.13 13.80 5.51
CA PHE A 128 4.52 14.16 5.72
C PHE A 128 5.44 13.22 4.95
N ALA A 129 6.23 13.77 4.02
CA ALA A 129 7.17 13.01 3.21
C ALA A 129 8.55 12.98 3.86
N HIS A 130 9.06 11.79 4.12
CA HIS A 130 10.40 11.55 4.64
C HIS A 130 11.35 11.31 3.48
N VAL A 131 12.35 12.16 3.34
CA VAL A 131 13.33 12.07 2.25
C VAL A 131 14.62 11.41 2.70
N ARG A 132 15.39 10.95 1.73
CA ARG A 132 16.68 10.29 1.93
C ARG A 132 17.65 11.19 2.69
N GLY A 133 18.22 10.65 3.76
CA GLY A 133 19.27 11.27 4.54
C GLY A 133 20.63 10.62 4.30
N LEU A 134 21.33 10.30 5.39
CA LEU A 134 22.67 9.75 5.33
C LEU A 134 22.67 8.26 4.99
N LYS A 135 23.67 7.84 4.23
CA LYS A 135 23.97 6.42 4.00
C LYS A 135 24.87 5.89 5.09
N LYS A 136 24.60 4.68 5.54
CA LYS A 136 25.41 3.96 6.49
C LYS A 136 25.59 2.50 6.05
N GLU A 137 26.74 1.95 6.33
CA GLU A 137 27.08 0.55 6.06
C GLU A 137 27.40 -0.12 7.39
N VAL A 138 26.72 -1.23 7.67
CA VAL A 138 26.77 -1.88 8.97
C VAL A 138 27.03 -3.36 8.78
N GLU A 139 28.00 -3.88 9.53
CA GLU A 139 28.25 -5.32 9.63
C GLU A 139 27.45 -5.92 10.79
N VAL A 140 26.73 -6.99 10.51
CA VAL A 140 25.90 -7.69 11.49
C VAL A 140 26.32 -9.15 11.56
N PHE A 141 26.68 -9.63 12.75
CA PHE A 141 26.96 -11.03 12.99
C PHE A 141 25.64 -11.76 13.31
N LYS A 142 25.23 -12.69 12.45
CA LYS A 142 23.99 -13.47 12.63
C LYS A 142 24.19 -14.58 13.65
N SER A 143 24.10 -14.24 14.93
CA SER A 143 24.25 -15.22 16.04
C SER A 143 23.07 -16.17 16.18
N GLU A 144 21.88 -15.74 15.74
CA GLU A 144 20.60 -16.45 15.86
C GLU A 144 19.91 -16.56 14.49
N ASP A 145 18.94 -17.46 14.37
CA ASP A 145 18.18 -17.63 13.13
C ASP A 145 17.31 -16.41 12.82
N ALA A 146 16.70 -15.82 13.84
CA ALA A 146 15.91 -14.61 13.75
C ALA A 146 16.77 -13.37 14.04
N LEU A 147 16.79 -12.43 13.11
CA LEU A 147 17.49 -11.15 13.27
C LEU A 147 16.77 -10.17 14.20
N GLY A 148 15.45 -10.35 14.38
CA GLY A 148 14.58 -9.45 15.14
C GLY A 148 14.17 -8.19 14.38
N LEU A 149 14.19 -8.24 13.05
CA LEU A 149 13.68 -7.19 12.15
C LEU A 149 12.29 -7.53 11.64
N THR A 150 11.41 -6.55 11.66
CA THR A 150 10.19 -6.54 10.86
C THR A 150 10.33 -5.47 9.78
N ILE A 151 10.09 -5.83 8.56
CA ILE A 151 10.21 -4.92 7.42
C ILE A 151 8.88 -4.69 6.73
N THR A 152 8.81 -3.58 6.03
CA THR A 152 7.68 -3.20 5.17
C THR A 152 8.21 -2.51 3.92
N ASP A 153 7.35 -2.17 2.96
CA ASP A 153 7.72 -1.32 1.83
C ASP A 153 6.80 -0.11 1.70
N ASN A 154 7.20 0.83 0.86
CA ASN A 154 6.45 2.04 0.61
C ASN A 154 5.51 1.96 -0.60
N GLY A 155 5.30 0.76 -1.17
CA GLY A 155 4.53 0.58 -2.39
C GLY A 155 5.18 1.12 -3.67
N ALA A 156 6.36 1.77 -3.56
CA ALA A 156 7.11 2.35 -4.68
C ALA A 156 8.48 1.68 -4.91
N GLY A 157 8.77 0.58 -4.22
CA GLY A 157 9.97 -0.23 -4.43
C GLY A 157 11.08 -0.02 -3.40
N PHE A 158 10.79 0.58 -2.25
CA PHE A 158 11.74 0.73 -1.14
C PHE A 158 11.28 -0.06 0.07
N ALA A 159 12.06 -1.08 0.45
CA ALA A 159 11.88 -1.82 1.69
C ALA A 159 12.63 -1.10 2.83
N PHE A 160 12.02 -1.02 4.01
CA PHE A 160 12.61 -0.38 5.18
C PHE A 160 12.20 -1.08 6.49
N ILE A 161 12.93 -0.76 7.56
CA ILE A 161 12.76 -1.34 8.88
C ILE A 161 11.55 -0.71 9.55
N LYS A 162 10.51 -1.51 9.80
CA LYS A 162 9.29 -1.09 10.49
C LYS A 162 9.40 -1.27 12.01
N ARG A 163 10.03 -2.36 12.46
CA ARG A 163 10.19 -2.67 13.88
C ARG A 163 11.49 -3.40 14.16
N ILE A 164 12.06 -3.15 15.30
CA ILE A 164 13.21 -3.88 15.84
C ILE A 164 12.76 -4.48 17.17
N LYS A 165 12.91 -5.81 17.31
CA LYS A 165 12.62 -6.52 18.56
C LYS A 165 13.70 -6.23 19.58
N GLU A 166 13.32 -5.88 20.79
CA GLU A 166 14.24 -5.69 21.93
C GLU A 166 15.12 -6.93 22.17
N ASP A 167 16.35 -6.71 22.56
CA ASP A 167 17.39 -7.72 22.83
C ASP A 167 17.76 -8.63 21.64
N SER A 168 17.25 -8.36 20.46
CA SER A 168 17.56 -9.11 19.23
C SER A 168 18.97 -8.86 18.72
N VAL A 169 19.39 -9.67 17.73
CA VAL A 169 20.68 -9.53 17.04
C VAL A 169 20.86 -8.09 16.52
N VAL A 170 19.82 -7.55 15.89
CA VAL A 170 19.87 -6.20 15.30
C VAL A 170 19.77 -5.10 16.35
N ASP A 171 19.00 -5.29 17.41
CA ASP A 171 18.89 -4.29 18.48
C ASP A 171 20.24 -4.03 19.17
N LYS A 172 21.11 -5.03 19.25
CA LYS A 172 22.47 -4.86 19.77
C LYS A 172 23.33 -3.97 18.88
N VAL A 173 22.97 -3.82 17.61
CA VAL A 173 23.65 -2.95 16.65
C VAL A 173 22.93 -1.58 16.64
N LYS A 174 23.23 -0.74 17.61
CA LYS A 174 22.52 0.52 17.89
C LYS A 174 22.49 1.55 16.75
N VAL A 175 23.23 1.31 15.68
CA VAL A 175 23.27 2.17 14.48
C VAL A 175 22.08 1.89 13.55
N ILE A 176 21.47 0.72 13.66
CA ILE A 176 20.30 0.34 12.85
C ILE A 176 19.05 0.86 13.55
N CYS A 177 18.22 1.61 12.83
CA CYS A 177 17.04 2.29 13.37
C CYS A 177 15.77 1.96 12.58
N VAL A 178 14.62 2.09 13.25
CA VAL A 178 13.32 2.08 12.60
C VAL A 178 13.26 3.23 11.58
N GLY A 179 12.74 2.94 10.39
CA GLY A 179 12.70 3.90 9.27
C GLY A 179 13.91 3.82 8.32
N ASP A 180 14.96 3.08 8.66
CA ASP A 180 16.08 2.87 7.74
C ASP A 180 15.62 2.09 6.50
N HIS A 181 15.89 2.65 5.32
CA HIS A 181 15.70 1.97 4.05
C HIS A 181 16.88 1.01 3.81
N ILE A 182 16.57 -0.25 3.47
CA ILE A 182 17.56 -1.25 3.14
C ILE A 182 17.89 -1.14 1.64
N GLU A 183 19.08 -0.60 1.32
CA GLU A 183 19.52 -0.41 -0.07
C GLU A 183 20.24 -1.65 -0.61
N ARG A 184 21.09 -2.30 0.23
CA ARG A 184 21.86 -3.48 -0.18
C ARG A 184 22.01 -4.49 0.97
N ILE A 185 22.08 -5.76 0.61
CA ILE A 185 22.43 -6.88 1.49
C ILE A 185 23.63 -7.60 0.87
N ASN A 186 24.75 -7.71 1.58
CA ASN A 186 26.00 -8.29 1.07
C ASN A 186 26.40 -7.74 -0.31
N GLY A 187 26.30 -6.42 -0.49
CA GLY A 187 26.59 -5.75 -1.76
C GLY A 187 25.51 -5.88 -2.84
N ARG A 188 24.58 -6.83 -2.73
CA ARG A 188 23.45 -6.99 -3.67
C ARG A 188 22.45 -5.84 -3.51
N ASN A 189 22.18 -5.11 -4.57
CA ASN A 189 21.14 -4.08 -4.59
C ASN A 189 19.75 -4.75 -4.51
N ILE A 190 18.92 -4.28 -3.57
CA ILE A 190 17.55 -4.78 -3.36
C ILE A 190 16.47 -3.74 -3.63
N VAL A 191 16.85 -2.55 -4.13
CA VAL A 191 15.87 -1.52 -4.53
C VAL A 191 14.97 -2.10 -5.62
N GLY A 192 13.66 -1.96 -5.44
CA GLY A 192 12.63 -2.53 -6.33
C GLY A 192 12.22 -3.96 -5.98
N THR A 193 12.91 -4.61 -5.05
CA THR A 193 12.53 -5.93 -4.54
C THR A 193 11.40 -5.79 -3.53
N ARG A 194 10.42 -6.68 -3.59
CA ARG A 194 9.30 -6.69 -2.64
C ARG A 194 9.78 -7.01 -1.23
N HIS A 195 9.16 -6.39 -0.23
CA HIS A 195 9.59 -6.53 1.17
C HIS A 195 9.59 -7.99 1.67
N TYR A 196 8.66 -8.83 1.23
CA TYR A 196 8.65 -10.25 1.60
C TYR A 196 9.85 -11.03 1.03
N GLU A 197 10.33 -10.69 -0.17
CA GLU A 197 11.55 -11.27 -0.73
C GLU A 197 12.79 -10.81 0.03
N VAL A 198 12.81 -9.53 0.45
CA VAL A 198 13.89 -8.99 1.29
C VAL A 198 13.90 -9.69 2.65
N ALA A 199 12.74 -9.91 3.27
CA ALA A 199 12.62 -10.67 4.52
C ALA A 199 13.13 -12.10 4.36
N ARG A 200 12.77 -12.76 3.25
CA ARG A 200 13.27 -14.10 2.93
C ARG A 200 14.79 -14.12 2.75
N MET A 201 15.34 -13.16 2.00
CA MET A 201 16.80 -13.05 1.85
C MET A 201 17.53 -12.91 3.18
N LEU A 202 17.01 -12.09 4.10
CA LEU A 202 17.56 -11.92 5.44
C LEU A 202 17.45 -13.19 6.29
N LYS A 203 16.35 -13.93 6.17
CA LYS A 203 16.12 -15.21 6.85
C LYS A 203 17.09 -16.29 6.36
N GLU A 204 17.33 -16.36 5.05
CA GLU A 204 18.20 -17.35 4.39
C GLU A 204 19.69 -17.09 4.57
N LEU A 205 20.11 -15.93 5.13
CA LEU A 205 21.52 -15.67 5.42
C LEU A 205 22.09 -16.74 6.36
N PRO A 206 23.35 -17.19 6.14
CA PRO A 206 23.97 -18.22 6.96
C PRO A 206 24.09 -17.78 8.43
N ARG A 207 23.78 -18.71 9.34
CA ARG A 207 24.00 -18.51 10.78
C ARG A 207 25.47 -18.56 11.13
N LYS A 208 25.89 -17.81 12.14
CA LYS A 208 27.26 -17.65 12.61
C LYS A 208 28.22 -17.01 11.60
N GLU A 209 27.67 -16.29 10.63
CA GLU A 209 28.41 -15.50 9.67
C GLU A 209 28.06 -14.01 9.80
N THR A 210 29.00 -13.17 9.38
CA THR A 210 28.79 -11.73 9.29
C THR A 210 28.27 -11.37 7.90
N PHE A 211 27.27 -10.53 7.86
CA PHE A 211 26.74 -9.96 6.63
C PHE A 211 26.71 -8.43 6.70
N THR A 212 26.69 -7.77 5.55
CA THR A 212 26.67 -6.32 5.46
C THR A 212 25.30 -5.81 5.04
N LEU A 213 24.84 -4.76 5.72
CA LEU A 213 23.67 -3.98 5.35
C LEU A 213 24.10 -2.58 4.93
N LYS A 214 23.68 -2.15 3.74
CA LYS A 214 23.77 -0.75 3.34
C LYS A 214 22.41 -0.12 3.51
N LEU A 215 22.34 0.85 4.40
CA LEU A 215 21.12 1.49 4.85
C LEU A 215 21.12 2.97 4.45
N VAL A 216 19.93 3.53 4.28
CA VAL A 216 19.72 4.97 4.10
C VAL A 216 18.74 5.42 5.17
N GLU A 217 19.19 6.25 6.09
CA GLU A 217 18.31 6.84 7.10
C GLU A 217 17.49 7.98 6.50
N PRO A 218 16.28 8.22 6.97
CA PRO A 218 15.53 9.43 6.63
C PRO A 218 16.24 10.67 7.15
N MET A 219 16.09 11.81 6.46
CA MET A 219 16.50 13.08 7.03
C MET A 219 15.79 13.30 8.37
N LYS A 220 16.53 13.77 9.36
CA LYS A 220 15.98 14.03 10.70
C LYS A 220 14.80 14.99 10.59
N ALA A 221 13.68 14.57 11.20
CA ALA A 221 12.51 15.41 11.28
C ALA A 221 12.82 16.71 12.02
N PHE A 222 12.11 17.77 11.69
CA PHE A 222 12.24 19.04 12.37
C PHE A 222 11.80 18.88 13.84
N GLU A 223 12.71 19.16 14.77
CA GLU A 223 12.36 19.20 16.19
C GLU A 223 11.62 20.51 16.46
N MET A 224 10.30 20.43 16.56
CA MET A 224 9.52 21.56 17.06
C MET A 224 9.78 21.72 18.56
N LEU A 225 10.38 22.83 18.92
CA LEU A 225 10.76 23.19 20.28
C LEU A 225 9.59 23.44 21.26
N GLU A 226 8.36 23.24 20.88
CA GLU A 226 7.20 23.13 21.80
C GLU A 226 5.94 22.73 21.01
N PRO A 227 5.08 21.85 21.54
CA PRO A 227 3.75 21.68 20.97
C PRO A 227 3.01 23.02 21.19
N ARG A 228 2.64 23.69 20.11
CA ARG A 228 1.69 24.80 20.20
C ARG A 228 0.51 24.34 21.02
N SER A 229 0.26 25.03 22.13
CA SER A 229 -0.95 24.84 22.94
C SER A 229 -2.15 24.80 21.99
N LYS A 230 -3.00 23.78 22.14
CA LYS A 230 -4.22 23.61 21.35
C LYS A 230 -5.01 24.92 21.38
N GLY A 231 -4.84 25.74 20.34
CA GLY A 231 -5.74 26.82 20.03
C GLY A 231 -7.15 26.22 19.90
N ALA A 232 -8.15 26.96 20.40
CA ALA A 232 -9.54 26.59 20.42
C ALA A 232 -9.95 25.80 19.16
N LYS A 233 -10.63 24.66 19.36
CA LYS A 233 -11.24 23.89 18.29
C LYS A 233 -11.98 24.83 17.35
N PRO A 234 -11.71 24.79 16.03
CA PRO A 234 -12.57 25.51 15.09
C PRO A 234 -13.98 24.96 15.24
N SER A 235 -14.93 25.86 15.32
CA SER A 235 -16.36 25.56 15.42
C SER A 235 -16.79 24.64 14.27
N THR A 236 -17.54 23.63 14.63
CA THR A 236 -17.97 22.44 13.86
C THR A 236 -19.04 22.73 12.79
N ASP A 237 -19.08 23.89 12.14
CA ASP A 237 -20.28 24.27 11.37
C ASP A 237 -20.12 24.28 9.84
N ASN A 238 -19.10 23.66 9.25
CA ASN A 238 -19.04 23.51 7.77
C ASN A 238 -18.34 22.19 7.34
N LYS A 239 -18.65 21.07 7.99
CA LYS A 239 -18.24 19.77 7.48
C LYS A 239 -19.18 19.32 6.37
N ILE A 240 -18.77 19.52 5.13
CA ILE A 240 -19.35 18.85 3.97
C ILE A 240 -18.80 17.41 4.00
N GLY A 241 -19.56 16.51 4.60
CA GLY A 241 -19.21 15.09 4.76
C GLY A 241 -19.19 14.67 6.23
N ASN A 242 -19.47 13.43 6.50
CA ASN A 242 -19.47 12.85 7.87
C ASN A 242 -18.07 12.62 8.44
N GLY A 243 -16.99 13.06 7.78
CA GLY A 243 -15.61 12.98 8.25
C GLY A 243 -15.04 11.56 8.33
N LYS A 244 -15.73 10.57 7.76
CA LYS A 244 -15.38 9.15 7.83
C LYS A 244 -14.95 8.54 6.50
N ALA A 245 -14.94 9.34 5.42
CA ALA A 245 -14.53 8.83 4.12
C ALA A 245 -13.01 8.83 3.97
N THR A 246 -12.50 7.79 3.33
CA THR A 246 -11.07 7.60 2.99
C THR A 246 -10.89 7.45 1.49
N LEU A 247 -9.74 7.86 0.97
CA LEU A 247 -9.31 7.56 -0.39
C LEU A 247 -8.47 6.29 -0.37
N ARG A 248 -8.94 5.24 -1.03
CA ARG A 248 -8.19 4.01 -1.20
C ARG A 248 -7.40 4.04 -2.51
N LEU A 249 -6.09 3.90 -2.39
CA LEU A 249 -5.15 3.78 -3.50
C LEU A 249 -4.98 2.30 -3.84
N ARG A 250 -5.13 1.96 -5.12
CA ARG A 250 -4.97 0.58 -5.58
C ARG A 250 -3.73 0.44 -6.45
N SER A 251 -3.07 -0.71 -6.40
CA SER A 251 -1.94 -1.02 -7.27
C SER A 251 -2.36 -1.15 -8.74
N LYS A 252 -3.60 -1.55 -8.99
CA LYS A 252 -4.22 -1.66 -10.32
C LYS A 252 -5.60 -1.01 -10.28
N GLY A 253 -5.88 -0.08 -11.20
CA GLY A 253 -7.17 0.61 -11.32
C GLY A 253 -7.21 2.01 -10.70
N PRO A 254 -8.35 2.70 -10.78
CA PRO A 254 -8.52 4.04 -10.22
C PRO A 254 -8.62 4.00 -8.69
N ALA A 255 -8.23 5.10 -8.04
CA ALA A 255 -8.49 5.30 -6.62
C ALA A 255 -10.00 5.44 -6.37
N THR A 256 -10.47 4.87 -5.28
CA THR A 256 -11.88 4.90 -4.87
C THR A 256 -12.04 5.63 -3.55
N VAL A 257 -13.13 6.38 -3.41
CA VAL A 257 -13.53 6.94 -2.10
C VAL A 257 -14.41 5.90 -1.43
N GLU A 258 -14.01 5.46 -0.27
CA GLU A 258 -14.67 4.43 0.53
C GLU A 258 -15.01 5.01 1.92
N ASP A 259 -16.04 4.45 2.55
CA ASP A 259 -16.31 4.76 3.94
C ASP A 259 -15.20 4.16 4.84
N GLU A 260 -15.07 4.71 6.04
CA GLU A 260 -14.14 4.18 7.03
C GLU A 260 -14.41 2.69 7.27
N PRO A 261 -13.36 1.83 7.36
CA PRO A 261 -13.54 0.40 7.59
C PRO A 261 -14.41 0.14 8.82
N THR A 262 -15.21 -0.87 8.77
CA THR A 262 -16.01 -1.29 9.92
C THR A 262 -15.11 -1.82 11.04
N GLU A 263 -15.54 -1.73 12.30
CA GLU A 263 -14.79 -2.27 13.45
C GLU A 263 -14.39 -3.74 13.25
N PHE A 264 -15.24 -4.51 12.57
CA PHE A 264 -14.94 -5.87 12.15
C PHE A 264 -13.74 -5.94 11.20
N GLU A 265 -13.74 -5.11 10.16
CA GLU A 265 -12.68 -5.08 9.15
C GLU A 265 -11.35 -4.65 9.77
N GLU A 266 -11.35 -3.63 10.62
CA GLU A 266 -10.15 -3.18 11.33
C GLU A 266 -9.54 -4.29 12.19
N LYS A 267 -10.37 -5.01 12.96
CA LYS A 267 -9.91 -6.13 13.80
C LYS A 267 -9.38 -7.29 12.97
N ALA A 268 -10.07 -7.64 11.87
CA ALA A 268 -9.63 -8.69 10.95
C ALA A 268 -8.30 -8.33 10.30
N VAL A 269 -8.16 -7.11 9.76
CA VAL A 269 -6.93 -6.63 9.13
C VAL A 269 -5.76 -6.64 10.12
N LYS A 270 -5.98 -6.16 11.34
CA LYS A 270 -4.94 -6.18 12.38
C LYS A 270 -4.48 -7.60 12.69
N LYS A 271 -5.41 -8.53 12.83
CA LYS A 271 -5.10 -9.94 13.12
C LYS A 271 -4.33 -10.61 11.98
N VAL A 272 -4.74 -10.35 10.73
CA VAL A 272 -4.04 -10.86 9.55
C VAL A 272 -2.64 -10.24 9.42
N ASP A 273 -2.47 -8.96 9.74
CA ASP A 273 -1.16 -8.31 9.78
C ASP A 273 -0.24 -8.91 10.87
N ASP A 274 -0.80 -9.31 12.02
CA ASP A 274 -0.06 -10.05 13.06
C ASP A 274 0.37 -11.45 12.57
N LEU A 275 -0.46 -12.14 11.78
CA LEU A 275 -0.10 -13.41 11.16
C LEU A 275 1.00 -13.23 10.10
N LEU A 276 0.95 -12.17 9.28
CA LEU A 276 2.02 -11.84 8.34
C LEU A 276 3.37 -11.64 9.06
N GLU A 277 3.37 -10.96 10.21
CA GLU A 277 4.58 -10.82 11.02
C GLU A 277 5.08 -12.17 11.56
N SER A 278 4.17 -12.98 12.09
CA SER A 278 4.51 -14.27 12.70
C SER A 278 5.12 -15.26 11.70
N TYR A 279 4.52 -15.38 10.52
CA TYR A 279 4.94 -16.36 9.50
C TYR A 279 6.08 -15.87 8.61
N MET A 280 6.07 -14.60 8.24
CA MET A 280 6.94 -14.05 7.21
C MET A 280 7.86 -12.92 7.68
N GLY A 281 7.68 -12.40 8.90
CA GLY A 281 8.48 -11.28 9.41
C GLY A 281 8.21 -9.96 8.70
N ILE A 282 7.01 -9.80 8.13
CA ILE A 282 6.57 -8.58 7.45
C ILE A 282 5.32 -8.02 8.11
N ARG A 283 5.13 -6.72 8.03
CA ARG A 283 3.87 -6.04 8.32
C ARG A 283 3.45 -5.21 7.14
N ASP A 284 2.28 -5.51 6.62
CA ASP A 284 1.70 -4.84 5.46
C ASP A 284 0.17 -4.80 5.61
N THR A 285 -0.30 -3.69 6.12
CA THR A 285 -1.73 -3.46 6.38
C THR A 285 -2.55 -3.49 5.09
N GLU A 286 -1.98 -3.05 3.96
CA GLU A 286 -2.67 -3.09 2.66
C GLU A 286 -2.81 -4.53 2.14
N LEU A 287 -1.77 -5.33 2.29
CA LEU A 287 -1.80 -6.75 1.97
C LEU A 287 -2.82 -7.48 2.87
N ALA A 288 -2.82 -7.20 4.18
CA ALA A 288 -3.78 -7.74 5.13
C ALA A 288 -5.22 -7.35 4.78
N ALA A 289 -5.46 -6.08 4.43
CA ALA A 289 -6.77 -5.59 4.00
C ALA A 289 -7.25 -6.29 2.72
N THR A 290 -6.36 -6.50 1.75
CA THR A 290 -6.66 -7.24 0.52
C THR A 290 -7.05 -8.69 0.82
N MET A 291 -6.35 -9.37 1.73
CA MET A 291 -6.70 -10.73 2.16
C MET A 291 -8.08 -10.80 2.82
N VAL A 292 -8.40 -9.84 3.68
CA VAL A 292 -9.72 -9.74 4.34
C VAL A 292 -10.81 -9.49 3.30
N GLU A 293 -10.57 -8.60 2.33
CA GLU A 293 -11.50 -8.32 1.23
C GLU A 293 -11.77 -9.58 0.38
N VAL A 294 -10.72 -10.29 -0.02
CA VAL A 294 -10.82 -11.55 -0.77
C VAL A 294 -11.59 -12.61 0.01
N GLY A 295 -11.39 -12.70 1.34
CA GLY A 295 -12.03 -13.69 2.19
C GLY A 295 -13.46 -13.36 2.62
N ARG A 296 -13.92 -12.11 2.39
CA ARG A 296 -15.22 -11.64 2.85
C ARG A 296 -16.37 -12.52 2.35
N ASP A 297 -16.39 -12.84 1.07
CA ASP A 297 -17.52 -13.50 0.39
C ASP A 297 -17.29 -14.98 0.16
N LYS A 298 -16.16 -15.55 0.60
CA LYS A 298 -15.87 -16.97 0.42
C LYS A 298 -16.57 -17.80 1.49
N LYS A 299 -16.96 -19.02 1.11
CA LYS A 299 -17.76 -19.91 1.96
C LYS A 299 -16.93 -20.98 2.66
N ASN A 300 -15.79 -21.31 2.10
CA ASN A 300 -14.89 -22.33 2.62
C ASN A 300 -13.42 -21.95 2.40
N PRO A 301 -12.46 -22.59 3.10
CA PRO A 301 -11.04 -22.27 3.00
C PRO A 301 -10.45 -22.58 1.62
N ASP A 302 -10.98 -23.56 0.87
CA ASP A 302 -10.47 -23.90 -0.46
C ASP A 302 -10.78 -22.80 -1.47
N GLU A 303 -12.01 -22.26 -1.46
CA GLU A 303 -12.40 -21.11 -2.29
C GLU A 303 -11.57 -19.87 -1.94
N PHE A 304 -11.26 -19.69 -0.66
CA PHE A 304 -10.41 -18.60 -0.21
C PHE A 304 -8.98 -18.76 -0.72
N ALA A 305 -8.39 -19.95 -0.56
CA ALA A 305 -7.04 -20.26 -1.03
C ALA A 305 -6.89 -20.02 -2.54
N MET A 306 -7.86 -20.50 -3.34
CA MET A 306 -7.88 -20.30 -4.79
C MET A 306 -7.96 -18.80 -5.15
N ALA A 307 -8.83 -18.06 -4.49
CA ALA A 307 -8.98 -16.61 -4.77
C ALA A 307 -7.77 -15.80 -4.30
N LEU A 308 -7.12 -16.24 -3.22
CA LEU A 308 -5.88 -15.64 -2.75
C LEU A 308 -4.73 -15.89 -3.73
N ASP A 309 -4.62 -17.09 -4.26
CA ASP A 309 -3.60 -17.48 -5.27
C ASP A 309 -3.82 -16.72 -6.59
N GLU A 310 -5.07 -16.51 -7.01
CA GLU A 310 -5.41 -15.70 -8.19
C GLU A 310 -5.02 -14.22 -7.99
N THR A 311 -5.27 -13.67 -6.79
CA THR A 311 -5.07 -12.24 -6.50
C THR A 311 -3.62 -11.93 -6.11
N LEU A 312 -2.99 -12.81 -5.33
CA LEU A 312 -1.71 -12.64 -4.65
C LEU A 312 -0.75 -13.82 -4.86
N GLY A 313 -0.91 -14.60 -5.92
CA GLY A 313 -0.15 -15.84 -6.16
C GLY A 313 1.36 -15.67 -6.24
N ASP A 314 1.84 -14.45 -6.48
CA ASP A 314 3.27 -14.11 -6.47
C ASP A 314 3.92 -14.28 -5.08
N PHE A 315 3.12 -14.25 -4.01
CA PHE A 315 3.60 -14.39 -2.62
C PHE A 315 3.87 -15.83 -2.22
N ALA A 316 3.22 -16.82 -2.86
CA ALA A 316 3.34 -18.24 -2.54
C ALA A 316 3.20 -18.53 -1.03
N PHE A 317 2.06 -18.17 -0.46
CA PHE A 317 1.81 -18.34 0.97
C PHE A 317 1.80 -19.81 1.39
N PRO A 318 2.33 -20.14 2.61
CA PRO A 318 2.20 -21.47 3.18
C PRO A 318 0.72 -21.83 3.43
N ASP A 319 0.35 -23.10 3.24
CA ASP A 319 -1.03 -23.57 3.45
C ASP A 319 -1.51 -23.30 4.88
N GLU A 320 -0.65 -23.50 5.87
CA GLU A 320 -0.95 -23.23 7.29
C GLU A 320 -1.28 -21.77 7.53
N PHE A 321 -0.53 -20.84 6.88
CA PHE A 321 -0.81 -19.41 6.96
C PHE A 321 -2.19 -19.07 6.36
N VAL A 322 -2.49 -19.61 5.17
CA VAL A 322 -3.79 -19.38 4.50
C VAL A 322 -4.95 -19.85 5.37
N PHE A 323 -4.78 -21.00 6.04
CA PHE A 323 -5.78 -21.54 6.95
C PHE A 323 -5.99 -20.67 8.19
N ASP A 324 -4.90 -20.18 8.79
CA ASP A 324 -4.96 -19.29 9.95
C ASP A 324 -5.60 -17.94 9.61
N VAL A 325 -5.29 -17.38 8.42
CA VAL A 325 -5.94 -16.15 7.92
C VAL A 325 -7.43 -16.37 7.74
N TRP A 326 -7.85 -17.51 7.15
CA TRP A 326 -9.26 -17.87 7.04
C TRP A 326 -9.95 -17.96 8.40
N GLY A 327 -9.31 -18.60 9.37
CA GLY A 327 -9.76 -18.67 10.75
C GLY A 327 -9.94 -17.28 11.39
N ALA A 328 -8.96 -16.42 11.24
CA ALA A 328 -8.99 -15.05 11.77
C ALA A 328 -10.14 -14.22 11.17
N ILE A 329 -10.38 -14.32 9.85
CA ILE A 329 -11.51 -13.67 9.17
C ILE A 329 -12.84 -14.22 9.70
N GLY A 330 -12.94 -15.55 9.90
CA GLY A 330 -14.13 -16.21 10.44
C GLY A 330 -14.44 -15.78 11.87
N ASP A 331 -13.45 -15.71 12.73
CA ASP A 331 -13.59 -15.26 14.12
C ASP A 331 -14.01 -13.79 14.21
N ALA A 332 -13.45 -12.94 13.36
CA ALA A 332 -13.88 -11.56 13.25
C ALA A 332 -15.37 -11.46 12.85
N LYS A 333 -15.81 -12.22 11.83
CA LYS A 333 -17.22 -12.27 11.40
C LYS A 333 -18.17 -12.68 12.53
N GLN A 334 -17.70 -13.49 13.47
CA GLN A 334 -18.48 -13.97 14.59
C GLN A 334 -18.33 -13.13 15.86
N GLY A 335 -17.55 -12.04 15.80
CA GLY A 335 -17.30 -11.16 16.93
C GLY A 335 -16.55 -11.83 18.09
N ARG A 336 -15.69 -12.81 17.79
CA ARG A 336 -14.95 -13.61 18.78
C ARG A 336 -13.61 -13.01 19.19
N PHE A 337 -13.41 -11.70 19.04
CA PHE A 337 -12.19 -10.98 19.45
C PHE A 337 -12.47 -10.03 20.60
#